data_fff26316f1d6cb5de0b1d8a71d49ff99
#
_entry.id   fff26316f1d6cb5de0b1d8a71d49ff99
#
_cell.length_a   1.000
_cell.length_b   1.000
_cell.length_c   1.000
_cell.angle_alpha   90.00
_cell.angle_beta   90.00
_cell.angle_gamma   90.00
#
_symmetry.space_group_name_H-M   'P 1'
#
loop_
_entity.id
_entity.type
_entity.pdbx_description
1 polymer ?
#
loop_
_entity_poly.entity_id
_entity_poly.type
_entity_poly.pdbx_seq_one_letter_code
_entity_poly.pdbx_strand_id
1 'polypeptide(L)' 'MCEANAYLRKEGGGGEELVLEAVDKVIPQEDGLLLEDIFGRRKIIKARIAELALVDHKIILVKE' A
#
# COMPACT_ATOMS: atom_id res chain seq x y z
N MET A 1 -9.78 -4.42 15.49
CA MET A 1 -9.07 -3.29 14.90
C MET A 1 -8.85 -3.55 13.42
N CYS A 2 -9.14 -2.55 12.59
CA CYS A 2 -9.02 -2.75 11.14
C CYS A 2 -7.60 -2.49 10.69
N GLU A 3 -6.93 -3.54 10.27
CA GLU A 3 -5.61 -3.46 9.70
C GLU A 3 -5.71 -3.75 8.21
N ALA A 4 -4.92 -3.08 7.41
CA ALA A 4 -4.89 -3.30 5.98
C ALA A 4 -3.49 -3.70 5.55
N ASN A 5 -3.41 -4.48 4.49
CA ASN A 5 -2.13 -4.86 3.90
C ASN A 5 -2.00 -4.13 2.57
N ALA A 6 -0.82 -3.62 2.30
CA ALA A 6 -0.54 -2.90 1.07
C ALA A 6 0.15 -3.81 0.07
N TYR A 7 -0.37 -3.82 -1.16
CA TYR A 7 0.15 -4.65 -2.25
C TYR A 7 0.50 -3.77 -3.43
N LEU A 8 1.53 -4.13 -4.14
CA LEU A 8 1.92 -3.47 -5.38
C LEU A 8 1.46 -4.33 -6.54
N ARG A 9 0.63 -3.76 -7.42
CA ARG A 9 0.13 -4.47 -8.59
C ARG A 9 1.24 -4.57 -9.63
N LYS A 10 1.49 -5.77 -10.11
CA LYS A 10 2.53 -5.99 -11.11
C LYS A 10 2.01 -5.64 -12.49
N GLU A 11 2.89 -5.10 -13.32
CA GLU A 11 2.55 -4.79 -14.70
C GLU A 11 2.27 -6.07 -15.48
N GLY A 12 1.43 -5.95 -16.48
CA GLY A 12 1.12 -7.08 -17.34
C GLY A 12 0.22 -8.12 -16.72
N GLY A 13 -0.40 -7.80 -15.58
CA GLY A 13 -1.33 -8.72 -14.94
C GLY A 13 -0.68 -9.85 -14.17
N GLY A 14 0.57 -9.69 -13.77
CA GLY A 14 1.31 -10.70 -13.03
C GLY A 14 0.95 -10.82 -11.56
N GLY A 15 -0.19 -10.28 -11.15
CA GLY A 15 -0.64 -10.37 -9.77
C GLY A 15 -0.19 -9.21 -8.91
N GLU A 16 -0.14 -9.45 -7.61
CA GLU A 16 0.16 -8.42 -6.62
C GLU A 16 1.27 -8.92 -5.71
N GLU A 17 2.10 -7.99 -5.29
CA GLU A 17 3.20 -8.28 -4.39
C GLU A 17 2.98 -7.56 -3.07
N LEU A 18 3.09 -8.28 -1.96
CA LEU A 18 2.93 -7.68 -0.63
C LEU A 18 4.06 -6.70 -0.37
N VAL A 19 3.71 -5.47 -0.02
CA VAL A 19 4.67 -4.40 0.26
C VAL A 19 4.83 -4.20 1.76
N LEU A 20 3.71 -4.12 2.48
CA LEU A 20 3.74 -3.87 3.91
C LEU A 20 2.47 -4.42 4.54
N GLU A 21 2.62 -5.16 5.64
CA GLU A 21 1.50 -5.68 6.40
C GLU A 21 1.10 -4.73 7.51
N ALA A 22 -0.15 -4.86 7.97
CA ALA A 22 -0.67 -4.13 9.12
C ALA A 22 -0.45 -2.63 8.99
N VAL A 23 -0.83 -2.08 7.83
CA VAL A 23 -0.65 -0.67 7.56
C VAL A 23 -1.61 0.16 8.40
N ASP A 24 -1.07 1.14 9.09
CA ASP A 24 -1.83 2.08 9.90
C ASP A 24 -2.14 3.36 9.12
N LYS A 25 -1.12 3.89 8.43
CA LYS A 25 -1.27 5.16 7.72
C LYS A 25 -0.71 5.07 6.31
N VAL A 26 -1.39 5.74 5.38
CA VAL A 26 -0.92 5.96 4.03
C VAL A 26 -0.96 7.45 3.81
N ILE A 27 0.20 8.07 3.70
CA ILE A 27 0.29 9.52 3.60
C ILE A 27 0.85 9.89 2.22
N PRO A 28 0.03 10.54 1.38
CA PRO A 28 0.52 10.98 0.07
C PRO A 28 1.64 12.00 0.25
N GLN A 29 2.65 11.86 -0.59
CA GLN A 29 3.78 12.78 -0.63
C GLN A 29 3.99 13.26 -2.04
N GLU A 30 4.89 14.20 -2.24
CA GLU A 30 5.12 14.82 -3.53
C GLU A 30 5.48 13.79 -4.59
N ASP A 31 6.33 12.84 -4.23
CA ASP A 31 6.84 11.84 -5.16
C ASP A 31 6.43 10.42 -4.82
N GLY A 32 5.31 10.24 -4.15
CA GLY A 32 4.89 8.89 -3.83
C GLY A 32 4.03 8.81 -2.58
N LEU A 33 4.18 7.71 -1.87
CA LEU A 33 3.39 7.43 -0.68
C LEU A 33 4.30 7.03 0.47
N LEU A 34 3.99 7.53 1.65
CA LEU A 34 4.60 7.05 2.88
C LEU A 34 3.63 6.07 3.52
N LEU A 35 4.08 4.86 3.74
CA LEU A 35 3.30 3.84 4.42
C LEU A 35 3.88 3.65 5.82
N GLU A 36 3.03 3.58 6.81
CA GLU A 36 3.45 3.32 8.18
C GLU A 36 2.60 2.21 8.75
N ASP A 37 3.24 1.21 9.38
CA ASP A 37 2.50 0.11 9.96
C ASP A 37 2.15 0.39 11.43
N ILE A 38 1.43 -0.54 12.06
CA ILE A 38 0.96 -0.36 13.42
C ILE A 38 2.10 -0.37 14.44
N PHE A 39 3.29 -0.80 14.04
CA PHE A 39 4.47 -0.81 14.90
C PHE A 39 5.35 0.41 14.69
N GLY A 40 4.94 1.33 13.82
CA GLY A 40 5.70 2.55 13.55
C GLY A 40 6.76 2.42 12.49
N ARG A 41 6.86 1.27 11.83
CA ARG A 41 7.81 1.11 10.72
C ARG A 41 7.28 1.85 9.50
N ARG A 42 8.18 2.46 8.76
CA ARG A 42 7.83 3.30 7.63
C ARG A 42 8.48 2.81 6.35
N LYS A 43 7.78 3.03 5.26
CA LYS A 43 8.29 2.70 3.94
C LYS A 43 7.79 3.76 2.96
N ILE A 44 8.72 4.29 2.16
CA ILE A 44 8.36 5.26 1.12
C ILE A 44 8.42 4.54 -0.21
N ILE A 45 7.36 4.65 -1.00
CA ILE A 45 7.28 3.96 -2.28
C ILE A 45 6.78 4.92 -3.35
N LYS A 46 7.42 4.89 -4.51
CA LYS A 46 7.00 5.71 -5.65
C LYS A 46 5.84 5.02 -6.35
N ALA A 47 4.68 5.24 -5.82
CA ALA A 47 3.47 4.59 -6.29
C ALA A 47 2.27 5.47 -5.99
N ARG A 48 1.13 5.10 -6.53
CA ARG A 48 -0.13 5.75 -6.21
C ARG A 48 -1.15 4.68 -5.85
N ILE A 49 -2.21 5.10 -5.20
CA ILE A 49 -3.27 4.18 -4.81
C ILE A 49 -4.11 3.87 -6.05
N ALA A 50 -4.20 2.60 -6.39
CA ALA A 50 -5.06 2.16 -7.49
C ALA A 50 -6.43 1.78 -6.99
N GLU A 51 -6.49 1.16 -5.81
CA GLU A 51 -7.75 0.65 -5.29
C GLU A 51 -7.66 0.45 -3.78
N LEU A 52 -8.74 0.77 -3.10
CA LEU A 52 -8.88 0.45 -1.67
C LEU A 52 -10.00 -0.57 -1.56
N ALA A 53 -9.65 -1.81 -1.28
CA ALA A 53 -10.63 -2.89 -1.10
C ALA A 53 -10.86 -3.03 0.40
N LEU A 54 -11.77 -2.25 0.92
CA LEU A 54 -11.93 -2.07 2.36
C LEU A 54 -12.45 -3.32 3.06
N VAL A 55 -13.34 -4.06 2.43
CA VAL A 55 -13.86 -5.30 3.01
C VAL A 55 -12.76 -6.35 3.11
N ASP A 56 -11.86 -6.36 2.13
CA ASP A 56 -10.74 -7.29 2.09
C ASP A 56 -9.53 -6.79 2.84
N HIS A 57 -9.59 -5.59 3.40
CA HIS A 57 -8.48 -4.95 4.11
C HIS A 57 -7.22 -4.86 3.24
N LYS A 58 -7.42 -4.48 1.98
CA LYS A 58 -6.33 -4.38 1.01
C LYS A 58 -6.19 -2.96 0.47
N ILE A 59 -4.94 -2.55 0.36
CA ILE A 59 -4.58 -1.30 -0.30
C ILE A 59 -3.77 -1.71 -1.53
N ILE A 60 -4.29 -1.41 -2.73
CA ILE A 60 -3.63 -1.82 -3.96
C ILE A 60 -2.94 -0.60 -4.56
N LEU A 61 -1.65 -0.71 -4.76
CA LEU A 61 -0.81 0.35 -5.30
C LEU A 61 -0.33 -0.02 -6.69
N VAL A 62 -0.05 1.01 -7.49
CA VAL A 62 0.60 0.81 -8.80
C VAL A 62 1.78 1.76 -8.88
N LYS A 63 2.86 1.33 -9.52
CA LYS A 63 4.03 2.16 -9.72
C LYS A 63 3.71 3.35 -10.61
N GLU A 64 4.32 4.46 -10.30
CA GLU A 64 4.26 5.64 -11.14
C GLU A 64 5.29 5.59 -12.25
#